data_3941de914626420c0678f3aec17f4874
#
_entry.id   3941de914626420c0678f3aec17f4874
#
_cell.length_a   1.000
_cell.length_b   1.000
_cell.length_c   1.000
_cell.angle_alpha   90.00
_cell.angle_beta   90.00
_cell.angle_gamma   90.00
#
_symmetry.space_group_name_H-M   'P 1'
#
loop_
_entity.id
_entity.type
_entity.pdbx_description
1 polymer ?
#
loop_
_entity_poly.entity_id
_entity_poly.type
_entity_poly.pdbx_seq_one_letter_code
_entity_poly.pdbx_strand_id
1 'polypeptide(L)'
;MTNRWVRHLRINLALHELQAGDERPLLLLHGLGERTPPKVPAYASSWPGAVWGLDFTGHGDSDVPSGGGYTCEVLMGDADAALREIGPATVLGRGLGAYIALLIAGARPQMVRGAILSDGPGLAGGGTGPSSTMLIGVDEGGVVPPDPFALFELSRDVRP
;
A
#
# COMPACT_ATOMS: atom_id res chain seq x y z
N MET A 1 16.75 -7.34 2.38
CA MET A 1 15.37 -6.96 2.65
C MET A 1 14.90 -7.76 3.85
N THR A 2 14.54 -7.12 4.93
CA THR A 2 14.02 -7.79 6.15
C THR A 2 12.50 -7.65 6.12
N ASN A 3 11.79 -8.77 6.20
CA ASN A 3 10.34 -8.75 6.24
C ASN A 3 9.89 -8.79 7.70
N ARG A 4 8.97 -7.89 8.05
CA ARG A 4 8.22 -7.95 9.31
C ARG A 4 6.77 -8.31 9.01
N TRP A 5 6.15 -9.00 9.93
CA TRP A 5 4.73 -9.30 9.84
C TRP A 5 3.98 -8.42 10.82
N VAL A 6 3.06 -7.62 10.31
CA VAL A 6 2.16 -6.83 11.14
C VAL A 6 0.75 -7.36 11.00
N ARG A 7 -0.08 -7.19 12.01
CA ARG A 7 -1.42 -7.76 12.00
C ARG A 7 -2.49 -6.68 11.98
N HIS A 8 -3.39 -6.80 11.01
CA HIS A 8 -4.63 -6.05 10.96
C HIS A 8 -5.80 -7.04 10.97
N LEU A 9 -6.65 -6.97 12.01
CA LEU A 9 -7.72 -7.95 12.26
C LEU A 9 -7.18 -9.40 12.31
N ARG A 10 -7.53 -10.20 11.30
CA ARG A 10 -7.08 -11.60 11.15
C ARG A 10 -6.05 -11.79 10.04
N ILE A 11 -5.63 -10.71 9.39
CA ILE A 11 -4.71 -10.69 8.25
C ILE A 11 -3.30 -10.41 8.75
N ASN A 12 -2.33 -11.19 8.29
CA ASN A 12 -0.92 -10.89 8.44
C ASN A 12 -0.48 -10.11 7.20
N LEU A 13 0.08 -8.94 7.43
CA LEU A 13 0.55 -8.03 6.40
C LEU A 13 2.07 -8.10 6.31
N ALA A 14 2.59 -8.17 5.10
CA ALA A 14 4.01 -8.09 4.85
C ALA A 14 4.47 -6.63 4.85
N LEU A 15 5.34 -6.28 5.77
CA LEU A 15 5.99 -4.99 5.89
C LEU A 15 7.48 -5.16 5.60
N HIS A 16 7.95 -4.59 4.51
CA HIS A 16 9.28 -4.78 3.96
C HIS A 16 10.19 -3.62 4.32
N GLU A 17 11.30 -3.87 5.00
CA GLU A 17 12.37 -2.89 5.19
C GLU A 17 13.27 -2.87 3.96
N LEU A 18 13.12 -1.84 3.13
CA LEU A 18 13.89 -1.64 1.91
C LEU A 18 15.21 -0.94 2.16
N GLN A 19 15.24 -0.08 3.18
CA GLN A 19 16.41 0.66 3.63
C GLN A 19 16.33 0.86 5.14
N ALA A 20 17.40 0.55 5.84
CA ALA A 20 17.54 0.88 7.25
C ALA A 20 17.95 2.36 7.43
N GLY A 21 17.58 2.96 8.56
CA GLY A 21 17.97 4.33 8.90
C GLY A 21 17.33 4.78 10.20
N ASP A 22 17.97 5.73 10.87
CA ASP A 22 17.56 6.23 12.19
C ASP A 22 16.75 7.55 12.10
N GLU A 23 16.70 8.16 10.93
CA GLU A 23 15.90 9.34 10.69
C GLU A 23 14.45 8.99 10.41
N ARG A 24 13.61 10.02 10.17
CA ARG A 24 12.17 9.87 9.90
C ARG A 24 11.91 8.79 8.85
N PRO A 25 11.13 7.75 9.17
CA PRO A 25 10.82 6.72 8.20
C PRO A 25 9.90 7.21 7.08
N LEU A 26 10.07 6.60 5.91
CA LEU A 26 9.17 6.70 4.77
C LEU A 26 8.40 5.39 4.63
N LEU A 27 7.07 5.46 4.56
CA LEU A 27 6.21 4.33 4.26
C LEU A 27 5.71 4.43 2.82
N LEU A 28 6.01 3.43 2.01
CA LEU A 28 5.53 3.31 0.64
C LEU A 28 4.22 2.49 0.62
N LEU A 29 3.20 3.04 -0.05
CA LEU A 29 1.91 2.40 -0.30
C LEU A 29 1.71 2.26 -1.81
N HIS A 30 1.61 1.03 -2.29
CA HIS A 30 1.53 0.70 -3.71
C HIS A 30 0.13 0.95 -4.31
N GLY A 31 0.03 0.97 -5.63
CA GLY A 31 -1.23 1.07 -6.37
C GLY A 31 -2.00 -0.25 -6.43
N LEU A 32 -3.22 -0.18 -6.95
CA LEU A 32 -4.08 -1.35 -7.12
C LEU A 32 -3.41 -2.39 -8.03
N GLY A 33 -3.31 -3.63 -7.54
CA GLY A 33 -2.69 -4.73 -8.27
C GLY A 33 -1.16 -4.72 -8.27
N GLU A 34 -0.54 -3.70 -7.66
CA GLU A 34 0.90 -3.62 -7.45
C GLU A 34 1.30 -4.31 -6.13
N ARG A 35 2.56 -4.25 -5.80
CA ARG A 35 3.15 -4.67 -4.53
C ARG A 35 4.33 -3.79 -4.17
N THR A 36 4.84 -3.93 -2.98
CA THR A 36 6.11 -3.31 -2.56
C THR A 36 7.24 -3.67 -3.55
N PRO A 37 7.99 -2.68 -4.04
CA PRO A 37 9.13 -2.96 -4.92
C PRO A 37 10.23 -3.72 -4.17
N PRO A 38 11.05 -4.54 -4.86
CA PRO A 38 12.08 -5.36 -4.22
C PRO A 38 13.26 -4.56 -3.66
N LYS A 39 13.35 -3.28 -4.00
CA LYS A 39 14.38 -2.33 -3.52
C LYS A 39 13.81 -0.91 -3.49
N VAL A 40 14.52 -0.01 -2.82
CA VAL A 40 14.16 1.42 -2.80
C VAL A 40 14.05 1.93 -4.24
N PRO A 41 12.87 2.43 -4.64
CA PRO A 41 12.69 2.96 -6.00
C PRO A 41 13.45 4.28 -6.17
N ALA A 42 13.77 4.63 -7.43
CA ALA A 42 14.58 5.81 -7.76
C ALA A 42 14.01 7.11 -7.17
N TYR A 43 12.68 7.25 -7.14
CA TYR A 43 12.03 8.44 -6.58
C TYR A 43 12.14 8.58 -5.05
N ALA A 44 12.53 7.52 -4.35
CA ALA A 44 12.74 7.50 -2.91
C ALA A 44 14.21 7.28 -2.52
N SER A 45 15.12 7.17 -3.49
CA SER A 45 16.55 6.82 -3.27
C SER A 45 17.33 7.83 -2.46
N SER A 46 16.88 9.09 -2.43
CA SER A 46 17.49 10.16 -1.64
C SER A 46 16.88 10.34 -0.25
N TRP A 47 15.96 9.47 0.14
CA TRP A 47 15.35 9.56 1.47
C TRP A 47 16.39 9.25 2.56
N PRO A 48 16.59 10.15 3.55
CA PRO A 48 17.69 10.00 4.50
C PRO A 48 17.44 8.95 5.59
N GLY A 49 16.17 8.62 5.85
CA GLY A 49 15.75 7.69 6.91
C GLY A 49 15.47 6.28 6.40
N ALA A 50 14.87 5.47 7.25
CA ALA A 50 14.39 4.15 6.88
C ALA A 50 13.31 4.24 5.79
N VAL A 51 13.31 3.28 4.85
CA VAL A 51 12.27 3.14 3.82
C VAL A 51 11.59 1.79 3.99
N TRP A 52 10.30 1.84 4.20
CA TRP A 52 9.43 0.68 4.38
C TRP A 52 8.41 0.61 3.25
N GLY A 53 8.03 -0.59 2.85
CA GLY A 53 6.93 -0.83 1.92
C GLY A 53 5.91 -1.79 2.53
N LEU A 54 4.64 -1.45 2.41
CA LEU A 54 3.53 -2.29 2.86
C LEU A 54 2.88 -2.97 1.68
N ASP A 55 2.78 -4.28 1.73
CA ASP A 55 1.85 -5.00 0.86
C ASP A 55 0.46 -4.97 1.51
N PHE A 56 -0.51 -4.38 0.82
CA PHE A 56 -1.90 -4.36 1.30
C PHE A 56 -2.52 -5.75 1.37
N THR A 57 -3.54 -5.92 2.20
CA THR A 57 -4.38 -7.14 2.21
C THR A 57 -4.67 -7.60 0.77
N GLY A 58 -4.45 -8.88 0.48
CA GLY A 58 -4.69 -9.47 -0.84
C GLY A 58 -3.66 -9.13 -1.92
N HIS A 59 -2.56 -8.47 -1.57
CA HIS A 59 -1.49 -8.11 -2.49
C HIS A 59 -0.14 -8.60 -1.99
N GLY A 60 0.79 -8.82 -2.91
CA GLY A 60 2.16 -9.17 -2.62
C GLY A 60 2.28 -10.41 -1.72
N ASP A 61 3.01 -10.26 -0.62
CA ASP A 61 3.22 -11.35 0.34
C ASP A 61 2.22 -11.32 1.52
N SER A 62 1.29 -10.34 1.54
CA SER A 62 0.24 -10.28 2.57
C SER A 62 -0.83 -11.36 2.39
N ASP A 63 -1.47 -11.73 3.49
CA ASP A 63 -2.56 -12.72 3.47
C ASP A 63 -3.73 -12.28 2.59
N VAL A 64 -4.40 -13.28 2.01
CA VAL A 64 -5.62 -13.14 1.22
C VAL A 64 -6.81 -13.57 2.08
N PRO A 65 -7.79 -12.68 2.35
CA PRO A 65 -8.98 -13.07 3.09
C PRO A 65 -9.86 -14.00 2.24
N SER A 66 -10.49 -14.97 2.89
CA SER A 66 -11.48 -15.81 2.20
C SER A 66 -12.74 -15.00 1.92
N GLY A 67 -13.13 -14.90 0.64
CA GLY A 67 -14.41 -14.31 0.25
C GLY A 67 -14.41 -12.81 -0.02
N GLY A 68 -13.27 -12.18 -0.21
CA GLY A 68 -13.21 -10.75 -0.56
C GLY A 68 -13.44 -9.83 0.63
N GLY A 69 -14.16 -8.73 0.43
CA GLY A 69 -14.45 -7.72 1.47
C GLY A 69 -13.45 -6.57 1.48
N TYR A 70 -12.87 -6.26 0.34
CA TYR A 70 -11.90 -5.17 0.20
C TYR A 70 -12.60 -3.83 0.08
N THR A 71 -12.24 -2.91 0.97
CA THR A 71 -12.62 -1.50 0.91
C THR A 71 -11.42 -0.61 1.21
N CYS A 72 -11.51 0.67 0.85
CA CYS A 72 -10.45 1.63 1.18
C CYS A 72 -10.24 1.78 2.69
N GLU A 73 -11.29 1.62 3.50
CA GLU A 73 -11.20 1.64 4.96
C GLU A 73 -10.41 0.44 5.51
N VAL A 74 -10.56 -0.74 4.92
CA VAL A 74 -9.73 -1.92 5.28
C VAL A 74 -8.27 -1.62 4.99
N LEU A 75 -7.95 -1.11 3.80
CA LEU A 75 -6.58 -0.76 3.44
C LEU A 75 -6.01 0.40 4.27
N MET A 76 -6.85 1.35 4.68
CA MET A 76 -6.44 2.38 5.65
C MET A 76 -6.06 1.74 7.00
N GLY A 77 -6.79 0.71 7.44
CA GLY A 77 -6.45 -0.07 8.62
C GLY A 77 -5.11 -0.82 8.48
N ASP A 78 -4.80 -1.32 7.27
CA ASP A 78 -3.49 -1.92 6.97
C ASP A 78 -2.36 -0.89 7.15
N ALA A 79 -2.54 0.32 6.61
CA ALA A 79 -1.57 1.40 6.76
C ALA A 79 -1.41 1.84 8.23
N ASP A 80 -2.51 1.88 9.01
CA ASP A 80 -2.47 2.16 10.44
C ASP A 80 -1.68 1.09 11.21
N ALA A 81 -1.82 -0.17 10.85
CA ALA A 81 -1.04 -1.27 11.46
C ALA A 81 0.46 -1.13 11.17
N ALA A 82 0.83 -0.77 9.94
CA ALA A 82 2.20 -0.51 9.56
C ALA A 82 2.79 0.69 10.35
N LEU A 83 2.04 1.79 10.44
CA LEU A 83 2.48 2.98 11.19
C LEU A 83 2.66 2.71 12.69
N ARG A 84 1.84 1.85 13.28
CA ARG A 84 2.04 1.43 14.69
C ARG A 84 3.35 0.68 14.89
N GLU A 85 3.79 -0.08 13.91
CA GLU A 85 5.05 -0.83 13.96
C GLU A 85 6.28 0.06 13.77
N ILE A 86 6.25 0.96 12.77
CA ILE A 86 7.42 1.78 12.41
C ILE A 86 7.48 3.13 13.12
N GLY A 87 6.39 3.55 13.77
CA GLY A 87 6.24 4.88 14.36
C GLY A 87 5.83 5.96 13.37
N PRO A 88 5.81 7.24 13.81
CA PRO A 88 5.40 8.36 12.97
C PRO A 88 6.29 8.49 11.71
N ALA A 89 5.66 8.50 10.54
CA ALA A 89 6.35 8.44 9.25
C ALA A 89 5.81 9.48 8.25
N THR A 90 6.60 9.74 7.20
CA THR A 90 6.07 10.29 5.96
C THR A 90 5.50 9.13 5.14
N VAL A 91 4.33 9.32 4.54
CA VAL A 91 3.66 8.30 3.71
C VAL A 91 3.72 8.73 2.25
N LEU A 92 4.25 7.87 1.39
CA LEU A 92 4.25 8.07 -0.05
C LEU A 92 3.35 7.02 -0.67
N GLY A 93 2.23 7.47 -1.21
CA GLY A 93 1.26 6.62 -1.88
C GLY A 93 1.27 6.80 -3.40
N ARG A 94 1.11 5.70 -4.12
CA ARG A 94 0.95 5.65 -5.57
C ARG A 94 -0.43 5.07 -5.91
N GLY A 95 -1.18 5.72 -6.82
CA GLY A 95 -2.48 5.23 -7.26
C GLY A 95 -3.47 5.04 -6.09
N LEU A 96 -3.97 3.82 -5.90
CA LEU A 96 -4.79 3.48 -4.73
C LEU A 96 -4.09 3.82 -3.41
N GLY A 97 -2.79 3.55 -3.31
CA GLY A 97 -1.98 3.90 -2.13
C GLY A 97 -1.94 5.41 -1.88
N ALA A 98 -2.05 6.26 -2.91
CA ALA A 98 -2.14 7.71 -2.73
C ALA A 98 -3.47 8.10 -2.06
N TYR A 99 -4.58 7.49 -2.47
CA TYR A 99 -5.86 7.70 -1.82
C TYR A 99 -5.84 7.23 -0.36
N ILE A 100 -5.26 6.05 -0.09
CA ILE A 100 -5.09 5.55 1.29
C ILE A 100 -4.18 6.47 2.12
N ALA A 101 -3.09 7.01 1.53
CA ALA A 101 -2.22 7.98 2.20
C ALA A 101 -2.98 9.25 2.61
N LEU A 102 -3.89 9.73 1.77
CA LEU A 102 -4.77 10.87 2.10
C LEU A 102 -5.72 10.53 3.26
N LEU A 103 -6.35 9.35 3.23
CA LEU A 103 -7.26 8.91 4.29
C LEU A 103 -6.54 8.78 5.63
N ILE A 104 -5.39 8.10 5.67
CA ILE A 104 -4.66 7.88 6.90
C ILE A 104 -4.05 9.17 7.46
N ALA A 105 -3.66 10.12 6.60
CA ALA A 105 -3.20 11.43 7.03
C ALA A 105 -4.29 12.21 7.77
N GLY A 106 -5.53 12.14 7.30
CA GLY A 106 -6.68 12.72 7.99
C GLY A 106 -7.05 11.99 9.28
N ALA A 107 -6.99 10.65 9.28
CA ALA A 107 -7.39 9.83 10.42
C ALA A 107 -6.32 9.76 11.53
N ARG A 108 -5.04 9.91 11.20
CA ARG A 108 -3.91 9.77 12.13
C ARG A 108 -2.88 10.91 11.98
N PRO A 109 -3.28 12.17 12.16
CA PRO A 109 -2.38 13.31 11.93
C PRO A 109 -1.14 13.31 12.82
N GLN A 110 -1.19 12.65 13.98
CA GLN A 110 -0.04 12.48 14.86
C GLN A 110 0.96 11.41 14.39
N MET A 111 0.53 10.49 13.54
CA MET A 111 1.37 9.41 12.99
C MET A 111 1.87 9.74 11.58
N VAL A 112 1.13 10.52 10.80
CA VAL A 112 1.51 10.91 9.44
C VAL A 112 2.14 12.29 9.48
N ARG A 113 3.46 12.34 9.31
CA ARG A 113 4.25 13.58 9.32
C ARG A 113 4.23 14.33 8.00
N GLY A 114 3.79 13.70 6.95
CA GLY A 114 3.61 14.24 5.62
C GLY A 114 3.05 13.18 4.69
N ALA A 115 2.31 13.57 3.67
CA ALA A 115 1.79 12.69 2.66
C ALA A 115 2.25 13.15 1.28
N ILE A 116 2.82 12.23 0.50
CA ILE A 116 3.22 12.45 -0.89
C ILE A 116 2.31 11.58 -1.75
N LEU A 117 1.58 12.21 -2.65
CA LEU A 117 0.58 11.56 -3.48
C LEU A 117 1.06 11.50 -4.93
N SER A 118 1.10 10.29 -5.49
CA SER A 118 1.51 10.06 -6.88
C SER A 118 0.41 9.35 -7.66
N ASP A 119 0.26 9.73 -8.90
CA ASP A 119 -0.67 9.06 -9.83
C ASP A 119 -0.28 7.59 -10.04
N GLY A 120 -1.27 6.76 -10.35
CA GLY A 120 -1.07 5.34 -10.58
C GLY A 120 -2.36 4.52 -10.57
N PRO A 121 -2.23 3.18 -10.61
CA PRO A 121 -3.38 2.28 -10.66
C PRO A 121 -4.28 2.43 -9.43
N GLY A 122 -5.60 2.56 -9.69
CA GLY A 122 -6.61 2.59 -8.63
C GLY A 122 -6.72 3.92 -7.87
N LEU A 123 -6.14 5.02 -8.38
CA LEU A 123 -6.34 6.34 -7.79
C LEU A 123 -7.80 6.76 -7.83
N ALA A 124 -8.45 6.57 -8.97
CA ALA A 124 -9.88 6.75 -9.12
C ALA A 124 -10.61 5.42 -8.97
N GLY A 125 -11.83 5.47 -8.46
CA GLY A 125 -12.72 4.31 -8.30
C GLY A 125 -14.16 4.63 -8.71
N GLY A 126 -15.08 3.67 -8.48
CA GLY A 126 -16.50 3.87 -8.71
C GLY A 126 -16.97 3.74 -10.17
N GLY A 127 -16.12 3.25 -11.07
CA GLY A 127 -16.49 2.97 -12.45
C GLY A 127 -17.42 1.77 -12.60
N THR A 128 -18.21 1.74 -13.69
CA THR A 128 -19.11 0.62 -14.01
C THR A 128 -18.37 -0.61 -14.56
N GLY A 129 -17.07 -0.49 -14.79
CA GLY A 129 -16.17 -1.56 -15.23
C GLY A 129 -14.79 -1.38 -14.65
N PRO A 130 -13.88 -2.34 -14.85
CA PRO A 130 -12.49 -2.18 -14.41
C PRO A 130 -11.92 -0.94 -15.08
N SER A 131 -11.69 0.10 -14.28
CA SER A 131 -11.30 1.43 -14.76
C SER A 131 -9.85 1.52 -15.22
N SER A 132 -9.13 0.43 -15.18
CA SER A 132 -7.71 0.44 -15.46
C SER A 132 -7.32 -0.67 -16.40
N THR A 133 -7.10 -0.32 -17.64
CA THR A 133 -6.30 -1.09 -18.59
C THR A 133 -4.82 -1.22 -18.14
N MET A 134 -4.45 -0.60 -17.03
CA MET A 134 -3.11 -0.58 -16.47
C MET A 134 -2.82 -1.74 -15.52
N LEU A 135 -3.75 -2.69 -15.38
CA LEU A 135 -3.55 -3.90 -14.59
C LEU A 135 -2.67 -4.95 -15.30
N ILE A 136 -2.12 -4.65 -16.44
CA ILE A 136 -1.32 -5.58 -17.22
C ILE A 136 0.16 -5.15 -17.20
N GLY A 137 0.70 -5.07 -16.01
CA GLY A 137 2.11 -5.23 -15.80
C GLY A 137 2.30 -6.54 -15.03
N VAL A 138 1.97 -7.65 -15.63
CA VAL A 138 2.43 -8.94 -15.13
C VAL A 138 3.93 -8.92 -15.36
N ASP A 139 4.66 -8.54 -14.34
CA ASP A 139 6.10 -8.71 -14.34
C ASP A 139 6.35 -10.22 -14.44
N GLU A 140 7.04 -10.66 -15.48
CA GLU A 140 7.31 -12.06 -15.78
C GLU A 140 8.23 -12.75 -14.75
N GLY A 141 8.40 -12.15 -13.58
CA GLY A 141 9.34 -12.55 -12.54
C GLY A 141 8.80 -13.45 -11.43
N GLY A 142 7.74 -14.23 -11.62
CA GLY A 142 7.26 -15.19 -10.62
C GLY A 142 6.55 -14.54 -9.43
N VAL A 143 5.99 -13.37 -9.61
CA VAL A 143 5.23 -12.63 -8.61
C VAL A 143 3.85 -13.25 -8.43
N VAL A 144 3.47 -13.52 -7.18
CA VAL A 144 2.11 -13.94 -6.85
C VAL A 144 1.15 -12.83 -7.29
N PRO A 145 0.19 -13.12 -8.20
CA PRO A 145 -0.76 -12.11 -8.63
C PRO A 145 -1.64 -11.67 -7.46
N PRO A 146 -2.11 -10.42 -7.45
CA PRO A 146 -3.04 -9.96 -6.43
C PRO A 146 -4.34 -10.76 -6.49
N ASP A 147 -5.06 -10.80 -5.35
CA ASP A 147 -6.37 -11.45 -5.30
C ASP A 147 -7.32 -10.81 -6.33
N PRO A 148 -7.94 -11.59 -7.23
CA PRO A 148 -8.91 -11.07 -8.19
C PRO A 148 -10.08 -10.31 -7.56
N PHE A 149 -10.51 -10.70 -6.35
CA PHE A 149 -11.55 -9.97 -5.61
C PHE A 149 -11.07 -8.58 -5.20
N ALA A 150 -9.80 -8.42 -4.80
CA ALA A 150 -9.24 -7.11 -4.49
C ALA A 150 -9.31 -6.18 -5.70
N LEU A 151 -8.90 -6.67 -6.88
CA LEU A 151 -8.97 -5.88 -8.11
C LEU A 151 -10.40 -5.48 -8.46
N PHE A 152 -11.33 -6.41 -8.34
CA PHE A 152 -12.74 -6.18 -8.67
C PHE A 152 -13.41 -5.20 -7.71
N GLU A 153 -13.30 -5.44 -6.40
CA GLU A 153 -13.99 -4.64 -5.39
C GLU A 153 -13.39 -3.23 -5.28
N LEU A 154 -12.06 -3.11 -5.19
CA LEU A 154 -11.39 -1.82 -5.04
C LEU A 154 -11.46 -0.94 -6.29
N SER A 155 -11.56 -1.51 -7.49
CA SER A 155 -11.77 -0.70 -8.71
C SER A 155 -13.14 -0.03 -8.75
N ARG A 156 -14.13 -0.60 -8.06
CA ARG A 156 -15.52 -0.12 -7.99
C ARG A 156 -15.83 0.70 -6.76
N ASP A 157 -14.96 0.65 -5.75
CA ASP A 157 -15.12 1.42 -4.54
C ASP A 157 -15.15 2.92 -4.85
N VAL A 158 -16.21 3.60 -4.43
CA VAL A 158 -16.43 5.02 -4.74
C VAL A 158 -15.48 5.88 -3.91
N ARG A 159 -14.69 6.70 -4.62
CA ARG A 159 -13.78 7.66 -4.00
C ARG A 159 -14.23 9.06 -4.38
N PRO A 160 -14.52 9.91 -3.40
CA PRO A 160 -14.90 11.30 -3.65
C PRO A 160 -13.75 12.10 -4.28
#